data_b3afb575f056942d0221c8985691e8d6
#
_entry.id   b3afb575f056942d0221c8985691e8d6
#
_cell.length_a   1.000
_cell.length_b   1.000
_cell.length_c   1.000
_cell.angle_alpha   90.00
_cell.angle_beta   90.00
_cell.angle_gamma   90.00
#
_symmetry.space_group_name_H-M   'P 1'
#
loop_
_entity.id
_entity.type
_entity.pdbx_description
1 polymer ?
#
loop_
_entity_poly.entity_id
_entity_poly.type
_entity_poly.pdbx_seq_one_letter_code
_entity_poly.pdbx_strand_id
1 'polypeptide(L)'
;MRRYTVYGGSFDPVHCGHMSLVERAVALDYEVIMVPTFRHAFGKQSAPFEHRVRMCELALQACQLVEHARVCTIERSLAPASGAPVYTYDVLCHLRAQLGSAPCLLVGPDISAEWERWYRHTEIDQEFGRLCLPLTHMIRSTDIRQRLRAGEAPTSLSDVIPEPVAAYIAAHGLYR
;
A
#
# COMPACT_ATOMS: atom_id res chain seq x y z
N MET A 1 -18.38 4.29 -16.51
CA MET A 1 -18.45 3.98 -15.06
C MET A 1 -17.02 3.89 -14.53
N ARG A 2 -16.68 4.59 -13.43
CA ARG A 2 -15.31 4.55 -12.88
C ARG A 2 -15.02 3.17 -12.32
N ARG A 3 -13.85 2.63 -12.62
CA ARG A 3 -13.38 1.34 -12.10
C ARG A 3 -12.42 1.63 -10.96
N TYR A 4 -12.68 1.06 -9.79
CA TYR A 4 -11.84 1.26 -8.61
C TYR A 4 -11.03 0.02 -8.29
N THR A 5 -9.80 0.21 -7.85
CA THR A 5 -8.99 -0.87 -7.26
C THR A 5 -8.42 -0.42 -5.92
N VAL A 6 -8.40 -1.33 -4.96
CA VAL A 6 -7.84 -1.12 -3.61
C VAL A 6 -6.46 -1.76 -3.56
N TYR A 7 -5.48 -0.99 -3.16
CA TYR A 7 -4.12 -1.47 -2.95
C TYR A 7 -3.76 -1.36 -1.46
N GLY A 8 -3.92 -2.47 -0.74
CA GLY A 8 -3.55 -2.57 0.67
C GLY A 8 -2.08 -2.93 0.86
N GLY A 9 -1.45 -2.39 1.89
CA GLY A 9 -0.07 -2.72 2.23
C GLY A 9 0.46 -1.96 3.43
N SER A 10 1.56 -2.46 4.02
CA SER A 10 2.22 -1.75 5.12
C SER A 10 2.84 -0.44 4.67
N PHE A 11 3.38 -0.39 3.45
CA PHE A 11 4.09 0.76 2.87
C PHE A 11 5.14 1.33 3.84
N ASP A 12 6.07 0.50 4.27
CA ASP A 12 7.00 0.74 5.37
C ASP A 12 8.48 0.58 4.98
N PRO A 13 9.02 1.49 4.13
CA PRO A 13 8.36 2.59 3.40
C PRO A 13 7.70 2.13 2.08
N VAL A 14 6.87 3.01 1.52
CA VAL A 14 6.49 2.92 0.12
C VAL A 14 7.73 3.07 -0.77
N HIS A 15 7.77 2.36 -1.90
CA HIS A 15 8.92 2.32 -2.80
C HIS A 15 8.49 2.22 -4.28
N CYS A 16 9.45 2.35 -5.19
CA CYS A 16 9.20 2.34 -6.64
C CYS A 16 8.47 1.08 -7.13
N GLY A 17 8.70 -0.08 -6.48
CA GLY A 17 7.95 -1.30 -6.78
C GLY A 17 6.46 -1.18 -6.50
N HIS A 18 6.06 -0.54 -5.38
CA HIS A 18 4.65 -0.25 -5.10
C HIS A 18 4.08 0.71 -6.13
N MET A 19 4.83 1.78 -6.45
CA MET A 19 4.36 2.80 -7.39
C MET A 19 4.18 2.25 -8.79
N SER A 20 5.02 1.32 -9.24
CA SER A 20 4.87 0.68 -10.55
C SER A 20 3.56 -0.10 -10.69
N LEU A 21 3.05 -0.70 -9.61
CA LEU A 21 1.73 -1.33 -9.62
C LEU A 21 0.60 -0.30 -9.71
N VAL A 22 0.73 0.82 -9.01
CA VAL A 22 -0.24 1.93 -9.08
C VAL A 22 -0.29 2.51 -10.49
N GLU A 23 0.88 2.83 -11.08
CA GLU A 23 0.99 3.34 -12.45
C GLU A 23 0.34 2.41 -13.48
N ARG A 24 0.59 1.10 -13.35
CA ARG A 24 -0.01 0.12 -14.25
C ARG A 24 -1.52 -0.02 -14.07
N ALA A 25 -2.01 0.06 -12.85
CA ALA A 25 -3.46 0.04 -12.61
C ALA A 25 -4.13 1.29 -13.21
N VAL A 26 -3.51 2.47 -13.06
CA VAL A 26 -3.96 3.71 -13.69
C VAL A 26 -3.95 3.61 -15.21
N ALA A 27 -2.90 3.03 -15.80
CA ALA A 27 -2.81 2.80 -17.25
C ALA A 27 -3.89 1.83 -17.79
N LEU A 28 -4.51 1.06 -16.91
CA LEU A 28 -5.67 0.19 -17.21
C LEU A 28 -7.03 0.85 -16.86
N ASP A 29 -7.05 2.17 -16.72
CA ASP A 29 -8.24 2.99 -16.40
C ASP A 29 -8.86 2.67 -15.03
N TYR A 30 -8.04 2.31 -14.03
CA TYR A 30 -8.48 2.21 -12.65
C TYR A 30 -8.17 3.47 -11.86
N GLU A 31 -9.13 3.87 -11.02
CA GLU A 31 -8.90 4.78 -9.89
C GLU A 31 -8.35 3.96 -8.73
N VAL A 32 -7.13 4.28 -8.26
CA VAL A 32 -6.44 3.49 -7.24
C VAL A 32 -6.64 4.07 -5.85
N ILE A 33 -7.03 3.22 -4.90
CA ILE A 33 -7.16 3.58 -3.48
C ILE A 33 -6.08 2.84 -2.71
N MET A 34 -5.01 3.54 -2.34
CA MET A 34 -3.96 3.00 -1.49
C MET A 34 -4.43 3.01 -0.03
N VAL A 35 -4.40 1.85 0.62
CA VAL A 35 -4.84 1.69 2.01
C VAL A 35 -3.66 1.22 2.85
N PRO A 36 -2.94 2.15 3.53
CA PRO A 36 -1.90 1.78 4.47
C PRO A 36 -2.47 1.01 5.66
N THR A 37 -1.87 -0.13 5.99
CA THR A 37 -2.27 -0.95 7.14
C THR A 37 -2.10 -0.17 8.44
N PHE A 38 -3.19 -0.02 9.21
CA PHE A 38 -3.15 0.71 10.49
C PHE A 38 -2.46 -0.11 11.57
N ARG A 39 -2.88 -1.39 11.75
CA ARG A 39 -2.27 -2.33 12.70
C ARG A 39 -1.93 -3.63 11.99
N HIS A 40 -0.67 -4.01 12.06
CA HIS A 40 -0.22 -5.24 11.43
C HIS A 40 -0.70 -6.46 12.23
N ALA A 41 -1.32 -7.44 11.55
CA ALA A 41 -1.87 -8.66 12.17
C ALA A 41 -0.85 -9.46 13.00
N PHE A 42 0.43 -9.34 12.70
CA PHE A 42 1.52 -10.09 13.33
C PHE A 42 2.40 -9.24 14.26
N GLY A 43 1.91 -8.10 14.77
CA GLY A 43 2.66 -7.26 15.72
C GLY A 43 3.99 -6.71 15.18
N LYS A 44 4.15 -6.62 13.86
CA LYS A 44 5.36 -6.14 13.22
C LYS A 44 5.62 -4.68 13.58
N GLN A 45 6.80 -4.37 14.10
CA GLN A 45 7.22 -2.99 14.29
C GLN A 45 7.38 -2.30 12.94
N SER A 46 6.59 -1.26 12.72
CA SER A 46 6.62 -0.41 11.54
C SER A 46 6.76 1.05 11.95
N ALA A 47 7.15 1.91 11.02
CA ALA A 47 7.08 3.35 11.24
C ALA A 47 5.65 3.76 11.64
N PRO A 48 5.47 4.81 12.44
CA PRO A 48 4.15 5.31 12.82
C PRO A 48 3.24 5.49 11.61
N PHE A 49 1.96 5.22 11.81
CA PHE A 49 0.97 5.20 10.72
C PHE A 49 0.95 6.50 9.91
N GLU A 50 1.01 7.64 10.58
CA GLU A 50 0.99 8.96 9.96
C GLU A 50 2.19 9.19 9.03
N HIS A 51 3.37 8.69 9.39
CA HIS A 51 4.55 8.76 8.53
C HIS A 51 4.37 7.90 7.27
N ARG A 52 3.79 6.71 7.40
CA ARG A 52 3.55 5.82 6.25
C ARG A 52 2.49 6.37 5.31
N VAL A 53 1.41 6.96 5.85
CA VAL A 53 0.40 7.70 5.07
C VAL A 53 1.07 8.83 4.29
N ARG A 54 1.86 9.67 4.99
CA ARG A 54 2.53 10.81 4.36
C ARG A 54 3.51 10.40 3.28
N MET A 55 4.26 9.34 3.48
CA MET A 55 5.16 8.78 2.45
C MET A 55 4.40 8.32 1.20
N CYS A 56 3.23 7.68 1.36
CA CYS A 56 2.37 7.30 0.23
C CYS A 56 1.87 8.53 -0.55
N GLU A 57 1.44 9.58 0.15
CA GLU A 57 1.00 10.83 -0.49
C GLU A 57 2.15 11.48 -1.29
N LEU A 58 3.35 11.55 -0.71
CA LEU A 58 4.54 12.08 -1.39
C LEU A 58 4.92 11.25 -2.61
N ALA A 59 4.80 9.93 -2.54
CA ALA A 59 5.06 9.05 -3.66
C ALA A 59 4.07 9.28 -4.80
N LEU A 60 2.76 9.41 -4.51
CA LEU A 60 1.74 9.72 -5.52
C LEU A 60 2.01 11.07 -6.19
N GLN A 61 2.41 12.09 -5.42
CA GLN A 61 2.78 13.40 -5.97
C GLN A 61 4.00 13.30 -6.88
N ALA A 62 5.06 12.60 -6.46
CA ALA A 62 6.28 12.43 -7.22
C ALA A 62 6.04 11.72 -8.56
N CYS A 63 5.12 10.75 -8.58
CA CYS A 63 4.74 10.01 -9.79
C CYS A 63 3.63 10.71 -10.61
N GLN A 64 3.15 11.88 -10.21
CA GLN A 64 2.06 12.64 -10.86
C GLN A 64 0.76 11.84 -10.98
N LEU A 65 0.43 11.05 -9.97
CA LEU A 65 -0.72 10.13 -9.97
C LEU A 65 -1.92 10.64 -9.15
N VAL A 66 -1.85 11.84 -8.57
CA VAL A 66 -2.85 12.37 -7.63
C VAL A 66 -4.25 12.54 -8.22
N GLU A 67 -4.36 12.62 -9.55
CA GLU A 67 -5.65 12.71 -10.24
C GLU A 67 -6.37 11.36 -10.34
N HIS A 68 -5.62 10.25 -10.25
CA HIS A 68 -6.10 8.88 -10.46
C HIS A 68 -5.85 7.93 -9.29
N ALA A 69 -5.11 8.39 -8.28
CA ALA A 69 -4.79 7.60 -7.11
C ALA A 69 -4.83 8.45 -5.84
N ARG A 70 -5.31 7.88 -4.75
CA ARG A 70 -5.37 8.55 -3.45
C ARG A 70 -5.02 7.60 -2.31
N VAL A 71 -4.57 8.17 -1.20
CA VAL A 71 -4.40 7.43 0.06
C VAL A 71 -5.71 7.48 0.85
N CYS A 72 -6.10 6.34 1.41
CA CYS A 72 -7.28 6.19 2.25
C CYS A 72 -6.91 5.60 3.59
N THR A 73 -7.24 6.30 4.67
CA THR A 73 -6.92 5.91 6.06
C THR A 73 -8.03 5.12 6.73
N ILE A 74 -8.87 4.46 5.95
CA ILE A 74 -10.09 3.79 6.43
C ILE A 74 -9.82 2.70 7.48
N GLU A 75 -8.69 1.98 7.41
CA GLU A 75 -8.34 0.98 8.43
C GLU A 75 -8.26 1.57 9.84
N ARG A 76 -7.82 2.82 9.96
CA ARG A 76 -7.81 3.51 11.26
C ARG A 76 -9.21 3.67 11.86
N SER A 77 -10.19 3.99 11.00
CA SER A 77 -11.58 4.16 11.43
C SER A 77 -12.28 2.83 11.70
N LEU A 78 -11.87 1.76 11.01
CA LEU A 78 -12.42 0.41 11.19
C LEU A 78 -11.73 -0.36 12.33
N ALA A 79 -10.59 0.14 12.84
CA ALA A 79 -9.79 -0.57 13.83
C ALA A 79 -10.60 -0.74 15.15
N PRO A 80 -10.83 -1.99 15.60
CA PRO A 80 -11.61 -2.24 16.81
C PRO A 80 -10.83 -1.84 18.07
N ALA A 81 -11.55 -1.44 19.11
CA ALA A 81 -10.97 -1.09 20.41
C ALA A 81 -10.18 -2.25 21.05
N SER A 82 -10.50 -3.50 20.71
CA SER A 82 -9.79 -4.71 21.15
C SER A 82 -8.34 -4.80 20.68
N GLY A 83 -7.93 -3.96 19.70
CA GLY A 83 -6.60 -4.03 19.11
C GLY A 83 -6.45 -5.08 17.99
N ALA A 84 -7.52 -5.80 17.64
CA ALA A 84 -7.49 -6.74 16.52
C ALA A 84 -7.16 -6.05 15.18
N PRO A 85 -6.57 -6.77 14.21
CA PRO A 85 -6.31 -6.24 12.89
C PRO A 85 -7.62 -5.95 12.13
N VAL A 86 -7.55 -5.04 11.17
CA VAL A 86 -8.60 -4.84 10.17
C VAL A 86 -8.28 -5.74 8.97
N TYR A 87 -9.26 -6.51 8.53
CA TYR A 87 -9.05 -7.42 7.41
C TYR A 87 -9.42 -6.76 6.08
N THR A 88 -8.72 -7.14 5.02
CA THR A 88 -8.94 -6.60 3.67
C THR A 88 -10.39 -6.76 3.21
N TYR A 89 -11.05 -7.88 3.53
CA TYR A 89 -12.46 -8.07 3.19
C TYR A 89 -13.36 -6.97 3.78
N ASP A 90 -13.15 -6.61 5.04
CA ASP A 90 -13.95 -5.57 5.72
C ASP A 90 -13.70 -4.18 5.10
N VAL A 91 -12.45 -3.89 4.74
CA VAL A 91 -12.09 -2.67 3.98
C VAL A 91 -12.82 -2.61 2.65
N LEU A 92 -12.81 -3.70 1.87
CA LEU A 92 -13.48 -3.77 0.58
C LEU A 92 -15.00 -3.60 0.69
N CYS A 93 -15.63 -4.24 1.68
CA CYS A 93 -17.06 -4.07 1.96
C CYS A 93 -17.41 -2.62 2.28
N HIS A 94 -16.61 -1.96 3.12
CA HIS A 94 -16.84 -0.57 3.49
C HIS A 94 -16.67 0.37 2.30
N LEU A 95 -15.61 0.18 1.52
CA LEU A 95 -15.37 0.98 0.31
C LEU A 95 -16.44 0.75 -0.76
N ARG A 96 -16.95 -0.47 -0.93
CA ARG A 96 -18.10 -0.76 -1.81
C ARG A 96 -19.30 0.08 -1.45
N ALA A 97 -19.61 0.19 -0.16
CA ALA A 97 -20.74 1.01 0.32
C ALA A 97 -20.53 2.51 0.05
N GLN A 98 -19.29 3.01 0.22
CA GLN A 98 -18.97 4.42 -0.05
C GLN A 98 -18.95 4.77 -1.53
N LEU A 99 -18.45 3.87 -2.38
CA LEU A 99 -18.26 4.09 -3.81
C LEU A 99 -19.53 3.81 -4.63
N GLY A 100 -20.49 3.07 -4.06
CA GLY A 100 -21.67 2.59 -4.80
C GLY A 100 -21.35 1.50 -5.84
N SER A 101 -20.12 0.98 -5.84
CA SER A 101 -19.66 -0.09 -6.73
C SER A 101 -18.55 -0.89 -6.05
N ALA A 102 -18.45 -2.18 -6.37
CA ALA A 102 -17.40 -3.04 -5.81
C ALA A 102 -16.04 -2.71 -6.42
N PRO A 103 -15.05 -2.28 -5.62
CA PRO A 103 -13.67 -2.14 -6.09
C PRO A 103 -13.01 -3.53 -6.17
N CYS A 104 -12.11 -3.78 -7.13
CA CYS A 104 -11.29 -4.99 -7.08
C CYS A 104 -10.06 -4.80 -6.18
N LEU A 105 -9.42 -5.90 -5.79
CA LEU A 105 -8.18 -5.87 -5.00
C LEU A 105 -6.96 -5.90 -5.91
N LEU A 106 -6.10 -4.88 -5.84
CA LEU A 106 -4.81 -4.88 -6.52
C LEU A 106 -3.80 -5.71 -5.71
N VAL A 107 -3.22 -6.71 -6.37
CA VAL A 107 -2.23 -7.59 -5.76
C VAL A 107 -1.00 -7.73 -6.67
N GLY A 108 0.17 -7.75 -6.04
CA GLY A 108 1.42 -8.15 -6.68
C GLY A 108 1.58 -9.68 -6.70
N PRO A 109 2.60 -10.19 -7.42
CA PRO A 109 2.83 -11.64 -7.54
C PRO A 109 3.17 -12.31 -6.21
N ASP A 110 3.74 -11.60 -5.24
CA ASP A 110 4.12 -12.14 -3.93
C ASP A 110 2.91 -12.64 -3.11
N ILE A 111 1.75 -12.04 -3.32
CA ILE A 111 0.53 -12.38 -2.57
C ILE A 111 -0.13 -13.63 -3.12
N SER A 112 0.08 -13.94 -4.40
CA SER A 112 -0.54 -15.10 -5.03
C SER A 112 -0.16 -16.42 -4.36
N ALA A 113 1.05 -16.54 -3.82
CA ALA A 113 1.54 -17.75 -3.14
C ALA A 113 0.93 -17.95 -1.74
N GLU A 114 0.42 -16.89 -1.12
CA GLU A 114 -0.14 -16.91 0.24
C GLU A 114 -1.65 -16.61 0.26
N TRP A 115 -2.26 -16.50 -0.91
CA TRP A 115 -3.65 -16.06 -1.07
C TRP A 115 -4.65 -16.85 -0.26
N GLU A 116 -4.55 -18.18 -0.26
CA GLU A 116 -5.47 -19.07 0.47
C GLU A 116 -5.42 -18.88 2.00
N ARG A 117 -4.40 -18.21 2.52
CA ARG A 117 -4.26 -17.90 3.94
C ARG A 117 -4.94 -16.59 4.34
N TRP A 118 -5.43 -15.83 3.36
CA TRP A 118 -6.09 -14.56 3.63
C TRP A 118 -7.50 -14.76 4.14
N TYR A 119 -7.87 -13.97 5.14
CA TYR A 119 -9.22 -14.00 5.69
C TYR A 119 -10.25 -13.73 4.60
N ARG A 120 -11.18 -14.67 4.42
CA ARG A 120 -12.27 -14.61 3.42
C ARG A 120 -11.78 -14.42 1.98
N HIS A 121 -10.66 -15.03 1.62
CA HIS A 121 -10.09 -14.95 0.29
C HIS A 121 -11.07 -15.39 -0.82
N THR A 122 -11.88 -16.42 -0.56
CA THR A 122 -12.88 -16.91 -1.51
C THR A 122 -13.97 -15.87 -1.78
N GLU A 123 -14.44 -15.20 -0.71
CA GLU A 123 -15.45 -14.14 -0.85
C GLU A 123 -14.85 -12.89 -1.53
N ILE A 124 -13.57 -12.58 -1.28
CA ILE A 124 -12.90 -11.51 -2.03
C ILE A 124 -12.90 -11.83 -3.52
N ASP A 125 -12.55 -13.06 -3.91
CA ASP A 125 -12.53 -13.46 -5.32
C ASP A 125 -13.94 -13.42 -5.96
N GLN A 126 -14.97 -13.81 -5.22
CA GLN A 126 -16.34 -13.86 -5.74
C GLN A 126 -17.02 -12.49 -5.82
N GLU A 127 -16.83 -11.65 -4.79
CA GLU A 127 -17.57 -10.38 -4.65
C GLU A 127 -16.83 -9.18 -5.24
N PHE A 128 -15.50 -9.20 -5.24
CA PHE A 128 -14.65 -8.06 -5.61
C PHE A 128 -13.72 -8.36 -6.78
N GLY A 129 -13.19 -9.57 -6.84
CA GLY A 129 -12.17 -9.97 -7.79
C GLY A 129 -10.80 -9.38 -7.46
N ARG A 130 -9.78 -9.85 -8.18
CA ARG A 130 -8.39 -9.39 -8.04
C ARG A 130 -7.85 -8.86 -9.35
N LEU A 131 -7.12 -7.76 -9.27
CA LEU A 131 -6.27 -7.24 -10.33
C LEU A 131 -4.83 -7.65 -10.03
N CYS A 132 -4.37 -8.73 -10.68
CA CYS A 132 -3.02 -9.25 -10.49
C CYS A 132 -2.09 -8.62 -11.53
N LEU A 133 -1.13 -7.82 -11.08
CA LEU A 133 -0.17 -7.15 -11.95
C LEU A 133 1.25 -7.62 -11.63
N PRO A 134 2.11 -7.85 -12.65
CA PRO A 134 3.51 -8.20 -12.43
C PRO A 134 4.28 -7.00 -11.87
N LEU A 135 5.20 -7.27 -10.94
CA LEU A 135 6.18 -6.29 -10.47
C LEU A 135 7.24 -6.05 -11.56
N THR A 136 7.53 -4.78 -11.84
CA THR A 136 8.65 -4.39 -12.69
C THR A 136 9.98 -4.38 -11.93
N HIS A 137 9.92 -4.23 -10.61
CA HIS A 137 11.09 -4.17 -9.75
C HIS A 137 10.89 -5.07 -8.54
N MET A 138 11.83 -5.99 -8.32
CA MET A 138 11.87 -6.89 -7.16
C MET A 138 12.45 -6.16 -5.94
N ILE A 139 11.74 -5.14 -5.47
CA ILE A 139 12.12 -4.32 -4.32
C ILE A 139 11.26 -4.72 -3.13
N ARG A 140 11.87 -4.83 -1.96
CA ARG A 140 11.18 -5.10 -0.69
C ARG A 140 11.45 -4.00 0.32
N SER A 141 10.41 -3.52 0.99
CA SER A 141 10.57 -2.55 2.09
C SER A 141 11.53 -3.05 3.18
N THR A 142 11.60 -4.36 3.40
CA THR A 142 12.53 -4.96 4.37
C THR A 142 13.98 -4.70 4.00
N ASP A 143 14.33 -4.86 2.73
CA ASP A 143 15.71 -4.65 2.25
C ASP A 143 16.07 -3.16 2.35
N ILE A 144 15.13 -2.28 2.02
CA ILE A 144 15.30 -0.83 2.18
C ILE A 144 15.56 -0.48 3.65
N ARG A 145 14.76 -1.00 4.59
CA ARG A 145 14.97 -0.75 6.02
C ARG A 145 16.31 -1.30 6.52
N GLN A 146 16.78 -2.43 6.01
CA GLN A 146 18.11 -2.98 6.35
C GLN A 146 19.23 -2.07 5.88
N ARG A 147 19.18 -1.57 4.65
CA ARG A 147 20.15 -0.61 4.10
C ARG A 147 20.22 0.67 4.94
N LEU A 148 19.05 1.23 5.30
CA LEU A 148 18.97 2.43 6.15
C LEU A 148 19.55 2.19 7.54
N ARG A 149 19.27 1.05 8.19
CA ARG A 149 19.85 0.68 9.49
C ARG A 149 21.35 0.43 9.43
N ALA A 150 21.85 0.01 8.28
CA ALA A 150 23.28 -0.13 8.04
C ALA A 150 24.00 1.22 7.82
N GLY A 151 23.27 2.34 7.90
CA GLY A 151 23.81 3.69 7.79
C GLY A 151 23.84 4.27 6.37
N GLU A 152 23.20 3.59 5.41
CA GLU A 152 23.06 4.15 4.06
C GLU A 152 22.16 5.39 4.08
N ALA A 153 22.57 6.46 3.41
CA ALA A 153 21.79 7.68 3.37
C ALA A 153 20.48 7.45 2.57
N PRO A 154 19.30 7.89 3.07
CA PRO A 154 18.04 7.73 2.34
C PRO A 154 18.09 8.29 0.91
N THR A 155 18.80 9.39 0.72
CA THR A 155 18.96 10.05 -0.58
C THR A 155 19.80 9.27 -1.59
N SER A 156 20.59 8.30 -1.14
CA SER A 156 21.32 7.40 -2.05
C SER A 156 20.47 6.26 -2.58
N LEU A 157 19.23 6.11 -2.08
CA LEU A 157 18.27 5.08 -2.48
C LEU A 157 17.29 5.54 -3.58
N SER A 158 17.67 6.54 -4.38
CA SER A 158 16.81 7.16 -5.41
C SER A 158 16.38 6.17 -6.53
N ASP A 159 17.08 5.06 -6.68
CA ASP A 159 16.74 3.98 -7.60
C ASP A 159 15.59 3.09 -7.10
N VAL A 160 15.33 3.10 -5.79
CA VAL A 160 14.30 2.24 -5.16
C VAL A 160 13.24 3.01 -4.40
N ILE A 161 13.50 4.25 -4.00
CA ILE A 161 12.55 5.11 -3.26
C ILE A 161 12.37 6.42 -4.03
N PRO A 162 11.13 6.92 -4.24
CA PRO A 162 10.91 8.25 -4.79
C PRO A 162 11.64 9.33 -3.97
N GLU A 163 12.28 10.28 -4.63
CA GLU A 163 13.13 11.29 -3.99
C GLU A 163 12.44 12.03 -2.83
N PRO A 164 11.17 12.50 -2.93
CA PRO A 164 10.51 13.17 -1.82
C PRO A 164 10.27 12.25 -0.62
N VAL A 165 10.10 10.94 -0.84
CA VAL A 165 9.99 9.95 0.24
C VAL A 165 11.34 9.76 0.92
N ALA A 166 12.44 9.67 0.16
CA ALA A 166 13.79 9.58 0.71
C ALA A 166 14.14 10.82 1.56
N ALA A 167 13.83 12.02 1.06
CA ALA A 167 14.01 13.27 1.80
C ALA A 167 13.18 13.31 3.09
N TYR A 168 11.95 12.82 3.06
CA TYR A 168 11.08 12.71 4.23
C TYR A 168 11.65 11.76 5.28
N ILE A 169 12.13 10.58 4.87
CA ILE A 169 12.78 9.60 5.75
C ILE A 169 13.99 10.23 6.44
N ALA A 170 14.83 10.96 5.69
CA ALA A 170 16.00 11.64 6.22
C ALA A 170 15.63 12.71 7.25
N ALA A 171 14.67 13.58 6.92
CA ALA A 171 14.23 14.69 7.77
C ALA A 171 13.62 14.22 9.11
N HIS A 172 12.96 13.06 9.13
CA HIS A 172 12.30 12.50 10.32
C HIS A 172 13.11 11.41 11.02
N GLY A 173 14.30 11.08 10.52
CA GLY A 173 15.16 10.04 11.10
C GLY A 173 14.52 8.65 11.16
N LEU A 174 13.67 8.33 10.20
CA LEU A 174 12.98 7.03 10.17
C LEU A 174 13.92 5.88 9.80
N TYR A 175 13.68 4.70 10.36
CA TYR A 175 14.40 3.45 10.06
C TYR A 175 15.88 3.43 10.46
N ARG A 176 16.30 4.29 11.39
CA ARG A 176 17.67 4.29 11.96
C ARG A 176 17.87 3.24 13.03
#